data_d6b8ec94ed74010d85bd52c2344efa33
#
_entry.id   d6b8ec94ed74010d85bd52c2344efa33
#
_cell.length_a   1.000
_cell.length_b   1.000
_cell.length_c   1.000
_cell.angle_alpha   90.00
_cell.angle_beta   90.00
_cell.angle_gamma   90.00
#
_symmetry.space_group_name_H-M   'P 1'
#
loop_
_entity.id
_entity.type
_entity.pdbx_description
1 polymer ?
#
loop_
_entity_poly.entity_id
_entity_poly.type
_entity_poly.pdbx_seq_one_letter_code
_entity_poly.pdbx_strand_id
1 'polypeptide(L)'
;LASLNIFDPQNNSNSSELVICGQDVLLDILSRYIEFHSPGIRTFRSYVGSYNGLLALYLGKVQVATSHLWDGDTNQYNIPFVRRLVPGIPTVIIHLACRMEGFYVQKGNPKNIKTWEDLKRPDISIINREKGCGVRILLDEHLRLLNIEGTNISGYNRECFSHLAAASNVARGGADAAIGNEKTSLQVKNIDFIPLQ
;
A
#
# COMPACT_ATOMS: atom_id res chain seq x y z
N LEU A 1 -14.38 3.56 -22.77
CA LEU A 1 -13.07 3.06 -22.35
C LEU A 1 -12.07 3.46 -23.43
N ALA A 2 -11.43 4.64 -23.24
CA ALA A 2 -10.36 5.07 -24.11
C ALA A 2 -9.12 4.22 -23.78
N SER A 3 -8.68 3.41 -24.73
CA SER A 3 -7.39 2.72 -24.68
C SER A 3 -6.29 3.77 -24.77
N LEU A 4 -5.66 4.09 -23.65
CA LEU A 4 -4.38 4.80 -23.63
C LEU A 4 -3.32 3.85 -24.18
N ASN A 5 -3.05 3.91 -25.48
CA ASN A 5 -1.86 3.33 -26.09
C ASN A 5 -0.64 4.15 -25.64
N ILE A 6 -0.02 3.77 -24.51
CA ILE A 6 1.18 4.42 -23.99
C ILE A 6 2.46 3.90 -24.66
N PHE A 7 2.37 2.88 -25.51
CA PHE A 7 3.50 2.31 -26.23
C PHE A 7 3.18 2.21 -27.73
N ASP A 8 3.60 3.21 -28.49
CA ASP A 8 3.88 3.06 -29.92
C ASP A 8 5.39 2.86 -30.10
N PRO A 9 5.87 1.67 -30.52
CA PRO A 9 7.29 1.39 -30.70
C PRO A 9 7.94 2.19 -31.84
N GLN A 10 7.19 3.01 -32.57
CA GLN A 10 7.69 3.75 -33.72
C GLN A 10 7.94 5.24 -33.49
N ASN A 11 7.74 5.74 -32.28
CA ASN A 11 8.05 7.14 -32.00
C ASN A 11 9.53 7.29 -31.58
N ASN A 12 10.36 7.55 -32.56
CA ASN A 12 11.81 7.84 -32.46
C ASN A 12 12.04 9.23 -31.80
N SER A 13 11.60 9.43 -30.57
CA SER A 13 12.13 10.47 -29.70
C SER A 13 13.17 9.87 -28.78
N ASN A 14 14.39 10.42 -28.77
CA ASN A 14 15.55 9.98 -27.98
C ASN A 14 15.37 10.03 -26.44
N SER A 15 14.16 10.06 -25.92
CA SER A 15 13.84 10.03 -24.50
C SER A 15 13.09 8.75 -24.17
N SER A 16 13.71 7.87 -23.35
CA SER A 16 13.02 6.73 -22.77
C SER A 16 12.13 7.19 -21.63
N GLU A 17 10.85 6.86 -21.68
CA GLU A 17 9.90 7.13 -20.60
C GLU A 17 9.87 5.97 -19.63
N LEU A 18 10.00 6.25 -18.34
CA LEU A 18 9.95 5.28 -17.26
C LEU A 18 8.79 5.61 -16.31
N VAL A 19 7.76 4.79 -16.32
CA VAL A 19 6.62 4.95 -15.40
C VAL A 19 6.85 4.15 -14.13
N ILE A 20 6.91 4.86 -13.00
CA ILE A 20 7.14 4.29 -11.67
C ILE A 20 5.85 4.37 -10.86
N CYS A 21 5.32 3.20 -10.51
CA CYS A 21 4.05 3.04 -9.79
C CYS A 21 4.27 2.80 -8.30
N GLY A 22 3.52 3.51 -7.46
CA GLY A 22 3.54 3.33 -6.01
C GLY A 22 3.31 4.64 -5.24
N GLN A 23 3.09 4.52 -3.94
CA GLN A 23 2.72 5.64 -3.07
C GLN A 23 3.84 6.10 -2.12
N ASP A 24 5.01 5.43 -2.13
CA ASP A 24 6.12 5.81 -1.24
C ASP A 24 6.86 7.05 -1.74
N VAL A 25 7.16 7.96 -0.82
CA VAL A 25 7.90 9.21 -1.10
C VAL A 25 9.35 8.94 -1.59
N LEU A 26 9.93 7.79 -1.24
CA LEU A 26 11.26 7.42 -1.75
C LEU A 26 11.29 7.30 -3.28
N LEU A 27 10.15 7.02 -3.90
CA LEU A 27 10.05 6.93 -5.35
C LEU A 27 10.17 8.31 -6.02
N ASP A 28 9.81 9.40 -5.34
CA ASP A 28 10.02 10.75 -5.85
C ASP A 28 11.51 11.10 -5.85
N ILE A 29 12.23 10.64 -4.83
CA ILE A 29 13.69 10.79 -4.74
C ILE A 29 14.35 9.93 -5.83
N LEU A 30 13.91 8.67 -5.97
CA LEU A 30 14.41 7.76 -7.01
C LEU A 30 14.20 8.32 -8.42
N SER A 31 13.02 8.85 -8.70
CA SER A 31 12.70 9.48 -9.99
C SER A 31 13.69 10.59 -10.32
N ARG A 32 13.89 11.53 -9.41
CA ARG A 32 14.85 12.62 -9.59
C ARG A 32 16.29 12.14 -9.73
N TYR A 33 16.67 11.12 -8.96
CA TYR A 33 18.00 10.52 -9.06
C TYR A 33 18.24 9.90 -10.44
N ILE A 34 17.27 9.16 -10.97
CA ILE A 34 17.34 8.54 -12.31
C ILE A 34 17.49 9.63 -13.38
N GLU A 35 16.65 10.64 -13.36
CA GLU A 35 16.70 11.75 -14.35
C GLU A 35 18.03 12.50 -14.32
N PHE A 36 18.60 12.68 -13.14
CA PHE A 36 19.88 13.35 -12.97
C PHE A 36 21.06 12.51 -13.49
N HIS A 37 21.08 11.20 -13.21
CA HIS A 37 22.22 10.32 -13.55
C HIS A 37 22.08 9.64 -14.91
N SER A 38 20.91 9.67 -15.52
CA SER A 38 20.65 9.02 -16.82
C SER A 38 19.97 10.02 -17.76
N PRO A 39 20.75 10.97 -18.32
CA PRO A 39 20.22 11.95 -19.27
C PRO A 39 19.51 11.26 -20.44
N GLY A 40 18.28 11.68 -20.73
CA GLY A 40 17.44 11.07 -21.76
C GLY A 40 16.37 10.11 -21.21
N ILE A 41 16.40 9.77 -19.92
CA ILE A 41 15.27 9.09 -19.25
C ILE A 41 14.38 10.14 -18.60
N ARG A 42 13.09 10.11 -18.92
CA ARG A 42 12.05 10.88 -18.21
C ARG A 42 11.24 9.94 -17.33
N THR A 43 11.02 10.32 -16.07
CA THR A 43 10.26 9.51 -15.13
C THR A 43 8.86 10.08 -14.92
N PHE A 44 7.87 9.20 -14.87
CA PHE A 44 6.50 9.54 -14.54
C PHE A 44 6.06 8.76 -13.32
N ARG A 45 5.31 9.40 -12.43
CA ARG A 45 4.81 8.78 -11.21
C ARG A 45 3.33 8.43 -11.35
N SER A 46 2.99 7.19 -10.95
CA SER A 46 1.60 6.72 -10.84
C SER A 46 1.32 6.31 -9.40
N TYR A 47 0.38 6.99 -8.74
CA TYR A 47 0.09 6.80 -7.30
C TYR A 47 -1.04 5.80 -7.10
N VAL A 48 -0.75 4.52 -7.24
CA VAL A 48 -1.70 3.43 -7.00
C VAL A 48 -1.16 2.46 -5.95
N GLY A 49 -2.05 1.69 -5.33
CA GLY A 49 -1.68 0.69 -4.32
C GLY A 49 -0.96 -0.51 -4.92
N SER A 50 -0.34 -1.31 -4.05
CA SER A 50 0.57 -2.41 -4.39
C SER A 50 -0.02 -3.43 -5.36
N TYR A 51 -1.27 -3.88 -5.13
CA TYR A 51 -1.94 -4.86 -5.98
C TYR A 51 -2.21 -4.31 -7.38
N ASN A 52 -2.75 -3.10 -7.43
CA ASN A 52 -3.04 -2.41 -8.69
C ASN A 52 -1.74 -2.08 -9.46
N GLY A 53 -0.64 -1.81 -8.75
CA GLY A 53 0.68 -1.60 -9.31
C GLY A 53 1.21 -2.85 -10.01
N LEU A 54 1.12 -4.03 -9.38
CA LEU A 54 1.53 -5.29 -10.00
C LEU A 54 0.64 -5.63 -11.21
N LEU A 55 -0.66 -5.35 -11.13
CA LEU A 55 -1.56 -5.53 -12.28
C LEU A 55 -1.19 -4.58 -13.44
N ALA A 56 -0.85 -3.32 -13.14
CA ALA A 56 -0.40 -2.37 -14.15
C ALA A 56 0.93 -2.81 -14.80
N LEU A 57 1.84 -3.41 -14.01
CA LEU A 57 3.09 -4.01 -14.51
C LEU A 57 2.79 -5.18 -15.46
N TYR A 58 1.91 -6.10 -15.05
CA TYR A 58 1.48 -7.22 -15.90
C TYR A 58 0.87 -6.77 -17.23
N LEU A 59 0.07 -5.70 -17.20
CA LEU A 59 -0.55 -5.13 -18.39
C LEU A 59 0.38 -4.25 -19.24
N GLY A 60 1.66 -4.15 -18.89
CA GLY A 60 2.66 -3.34 -19.60
C GLY A 60 2.44 -1.83 -19.50
N LYS A 61 1.61 -1.37 -18.56
CA LYS A 61 1.31 0.06 -18.38
C LYS A 61 2.38 0.81 -17.58
N VAL A 62 3.21 0.09 -16.84
CA VAL A 62 4.32 0.64 -16.05
C VAL A 62 5.52 -0.30 -16.15
N GLN A 63 6.73 0.23 -15.99
CA GLN A 63 7.96 -0.56 -16.00
C GLN A 63 8.45 -0.87 -14.57
N VAL A 64 8.06 -0.06 -13.60
CA VAL A 64 8.41 -0.24 -12.18
C VAL A 64 7.15 -0.15 -11.34
N ALA A 65 6.93 -1.13 -10.48
CA ALA A 65 5.86 -1.11 -9.49
C ALA A 65 6.43 -1.40 -8.10
N THR A 66 6.07 -0.61 -7.10
CA THR A 66 6.39 -0.95 -5.71
C THR A 66 5.26 -1.72 -5.07
N SER A 67 5.64 -2.65 -4.22
CA SER A 67 4.70 -3.56 -3.56
C SER A 67 5.15 -3.87 -2.14
N HIS A 68 4.18 -4.05 -1.24
CA HIS A 68 4.35 -4.57 0.11
C HIS A 68 3.15 -5.47 0.45
N LEU A 69 2.96 -6.51 -0.36
CA LEU A 69 1.87 -7.48 -0.23
C LEU A 69 2.35 -8.68 0.58
N TRP A 70 1.79 -8.84 1.76
CA TRP A 70 2.07 -9.98 2.62
C TRP A 70 1.15 -11.14 2.30
N ASP A 71 1.73 -12.33 2.15
CA ASP A 71 1.02 -13.59 1.90
C ASP A 71 1.01 -14.40 3.21
N GLY A 72 -0.15 -14.55 3.79
CA GLY A 72 -0.32 -15.18 5.10
C GLY A 72 -0.01 -16.68 5.12
N ASP A 73 -0.15 -17.36 3.98
CA ASP A 73 0.11 -18.82 3.92
C ASP A 73 1.62 -19.12 3.92
N THR A 74 2.41 -18.28 3.30
CA THR A 74 3.87 -18.48 3.19
C THR A 74 4.66 -17.60 4.15
N ASN A 75 4.02 -16.64 4.80
CA ASN A 75 4.65 -15.59 5.61
C ASN A 75 5.72 -14.82 4.84
N GLN A 76 5.48 -14.57 3.56
CA GLN A 76 6.41 -13.87 2.68
C GLN A 76 5.78 -12.61 2.10
N TYR A 77 6.60 -11.57 1.93
CA TYR A 77 6.21 -10.37 1.20
C TYR A 77 6.51 -10.50 -0.29
N ASN A 78 5.63 -9.96 -1.10
CA ASN A 78 5.74 -9.69 -2.53
C ASN A 78 5.92 -10.91 -3.44
N ILE A 79 6.84 -11.82 -3.14
CA ILE A 79 7.21 -12.95 -4.03
C ILE A 79 5.99 -13.80 -4.45
N PRO A 80 5.11 -14.24 -3.52
CA PRO A 80 3.93 -15.02 -3.91
C PRO A 80 2.97 -14.23 -4.80
N PHE A 81 2.79 -12.95 -4.53
CA PHE A 81 1.92 -12.07 -5.32
C PHE A 81 2.51 -11.78 -6.71
N VAL A 82 3.80 -11.53 -6.83
CA VAL A 82 4.46 -11.34 -8.13
C VAL A 82 4.30 -12.59 -9.00
N ARG A 83 4.53 -13.78 -8.43
CA ARG A 83 4.34 -15.05 -9.16
C ARG A 83 2.93 -15.26 -9.66
N ARG A 84 1.91 -14.83 -8.88
CA ARG A 84 0.49 -14.99 -9.23
C ARG A 84 -0.03 -13.92 -10.17
N LEU A 85 0.42 -12.67 -10.01
CA LEU A 85 -0.13 -11.50 -10.71
C LEU A 85 0.68 -11.08 -11.95
N VAL A 86 1.94 -11.53 -12.06
CA VAL A 86 2.83 -11.20 -13.18
C VAL A 86 3.38 -12.49 -13.84
N PRO A 87 2.50 -13.46 -14.16
CA PRO A 87 2.95 -14.72 -14.73
C PRO A 87 3.53 -14.53 -16.15
N GLY A 88 4.61 -15.24 -16.45
CA GLY A 88 5.21 -15.26 -17.80
C GLY A 88 6.01 -14.01 -18.16
N ILE A 89 6.10 -13.01 -17.28
CA ILE A 89 6.90 -11.81 -17.50
C ILE A 89 8.18 -11.90 -16.65
N PRO A 90 9.38 -11.88 -17.26
CA PRO A 90 10.63 -11.80 -16.51
C PRO A 90 10.65 -10.56 -15.61
N THR A 91 10.73 -10.76 -14.31
CA THR A 91 10.62 -9.69 -13.31
C THR A 91 11.78 -9.77 -12.34
N VAL A 92 12.38 -8.61 -12.02
CA VAL A 92 13.39 -8.47 -10.98
C VAL A 92 12.73 -7.82 -9.76
N ILE A 93 12.91 -8.41 -8.58
CA ILE A 93 12.43 -7.86 -7.31
C ILE A 93 13.62 -7.22 -6.59
N ILE A 94 13.53 -5.93 -6.32
CA ILE A 94 14.54 -5.17 -5.59
C ILE A 94 13.97 -4.79 -4.23
N HIS A 95 14.71 -5.11 -3.15
CA HIS A 95 14.34 -4.68 -1.80
C HIS A 95 14.69 -3.19 -1.64
N LEU A 96 13.67 -2.35 -1.51
CA LEU A 96 13.85 -0.90 -1.38
C LEU A 96 13.94 -0.46 0.09
N ALA A 97 13.03 -0.91 0.94
CA ALA A 97 12.97 -0.55 2.36
C ALA A 97 12.08 -1.52 3.15
N CYS A 98 12.35 -1.63 4.45
CA CYS A 98 11.43 -2.22 5.43
C CYS A 98 10.68 -1.09 6.15
N ARG A 99 9.43 -1.36 6.50
CA ARG A 99 8.61 -0.48 7.32
C ARG A 99 7.83 -1.32 8.32
N MET A 100 7.74 -0.80 9.54
CA MET A 100 6.84 -1.37 10.54
C MET A 100 5.40 -0.95 10.20
N GLU A 101 4.52 -1.92 10.09
CA GLU A 101 3.07 -1.72 9.96
C GLU A 101 2.39 -2.00 11.31
N GLY A 102 1.31 -1.26 11.60
CA GLY A 102 0.63 -1.38 12.88
C GLY A 102 -0.71 -0.65 12.90
N PHE A 103 -1.33 -0.65 14.07
CA PHE A 103 -2.54 0.12 14.30
C PHE A 103 -2.22 1.56 14.69
N TYR A 104 -2.91 2.49 14.07
CA TYR A 104 -3.13 3.83 14.60
C TYR A 104 -4.33 3.75 15.54
N VAL A 105 -4.16 4.18 16.76
CA VAL A 105 -5.22 4.27 17.78
C VAL A 105 -5.22 5.67 18.38
N GLN A 106 -6.32 6.07 19.00
CA GLN A 106 -6.37 7.34 19.73
C GLN A 106 -5.33 7.37 20.85
N LYS A 107 -4.85 8.56 21.18
CA LYS A 107 -3.85 8.78 22.23
C LYS A 107 -4.26 8.11 23.55
N GLY A 108 -3.35 7.34 24.12
CA GLY A 108 -3.61 6.54 25.33
C GLY A 108 -4.33 5.22 25.06
N ASN A 109 -4.64 4.89 23.80
CA ASN A 109 -5.33 3.67 23.40
C ASN A 109 -6.54 3.33 24.31
N PRO A 110 -7.56 4.19 24.41
CA PRO A 110 -8.62 4.07 25.39
C PRO A 110 -9.44 2.78 25.26
N LYS A 111 -9.42 2.15 24.08
CA LYS A 111 -10.09 0.89 23.81
C LYS A 111 -9.18 -0.33 23.97
N ASN A 112 -7.91 -0.12 24.36
CA ASN A 112 -6.92 -1.19 24.56
C ASN A 112 -6.83 -2.16 23.36
N ILE A 113 -6.75 -1.62 22.14
CA ILE A 113 -6.61 -2.36 20.88
C ILE A 113 -5.16 -2.78 20.73
N LYS A 114 -4.89 -4.08 20.59
CA LYS A 114 -3.51 -4.63 20.52
C LYS A 114 -3.33 -5.67 19.43
N THR A 115 -4.37 -6.41 19.10
CA THR A 115 -4.32 -7.55 18.19
C THR A 115 -5.38 -7.46 17.10
N TRP A 116 -5.24 -8.28 16.08
CA TRP A 116 -6.21 -8.35 14.98
C TRP A 116 -7.60 -8.80 15.45
N GLU A 117 -7.64 -9.67 16.48
CA GLU A 117 -8.88 -10.17 17.07
C GLU A 117 -9.68 -9.07 17.75
N ASP A 118 -9.03 -8.03 18.28
CA ASP A 118 -9.71 -6.92 18.92
C ASP A 118 -10.66 -6.19 17.95
N LEU A 119 -10.36 -6.23 16.65
CA LEU A 119 -11.19 -5.59 15.63
C LEU A 119 -12.61 -6.18 15.53
N LYS A 120 -12.84 -7.40 16.05
CA LYS A 120 -14.18 -8.04 16.11
C LYS A 120 -15.09 -7.44 17.18
N ARG A 121 -14.53 -6.69 18.11
CA ARG A 121 -15.30 -6.16 19.23
C ARG A 121 -16.34 -5.15 18.71
N PRO A 122 -17.60 -5.24 19.20
CA PRO A 122 -18.69 -4.39 18.72
C PRO A 122 -18.54 -2.90 19.08
N ASP A 123 -17.68 -2.61 20.06
CA ASP A 123 -17.35 -1.25 20.49
C ASP A 123 -16.20 -0.63 19.70
N ILE A 124 -15.59 -1.36 18.76
CA ILE A 124 -14.47 -0.88 17.93
C ILE A 124 -14.94 -0.66 16.49
N SER A 125 -14.58 0.49 15.96
CA SER A 125 -14.76 0.84 14.56
C SER A 125 -13.43 1.14 13.89
N ILE A 126 -13.30 0.78 12.61
CA ILE A 126 -12.09 1.09 11.84
C ILE A 126 -12.38 2.04 10.68
N ILE A 127 -11.34 2.72 10.22
CA ILE A 127 -11.25 3.30 8.88
C ILE A 127 -10.19 2.54 8.09
N ASN A 128 -10.59 2.03 6.94
CA ASN A 128 -9.74 1.17 6.13
C ASN A 128 -9.05 1.96 5.01
N ARG A 129 -8.09 1.35 4.34
CA ARG A 129 -7.54 1.85 3.09
C ARG A 129 -8.34 1.30 1.91
N GLU A 130 -8.20 1.96 0.78
CA GLU A 130 -8.81 1.57 -0.49
C GLU A 130 -8.38 0.16 -0.92
N LYS A 131 -9.26 -0.52 -1.65
CA LYS A 131 -8.98 -1.86 -2.21
C LYS A 131 -7.76 -1.83 -3.13
N GLY A 132 -6.89 -2.83 -3.00
CA GLY A 132 -5.64 -2.92 -3.74
C GLY A 132 -4.46 -2.21 -3.08
N CYS A 133 -4.65 -1.50 -1.97
CA CYS A 133 -3.57 -1.00 -1.13
C CYS A 133 -2.94 -2.14 -0.31
N GLY A 134 -1.61 -2.09 -0.07
CA GLY A 134 -0.88 -3.14 0.64
C GLY A 134 -1.39 -3.40 2.06
N VAL A 135 -1.66 -2.35 2.84
CA VAL A 135 -2.20 -2.51 4.21
C VAL A 135 -3.65 -3.02 4.22
N ARG A 136 -4.43 -2.78 3.15
CA ARG A 136 -5.74 -3.40 3.02
C ARG A 136 -5.61 -4.90 2.81
N ILE A 137 -4.70 -5.34 1.96
CA ILE A 137 -4.40 -6.76 1.75
C ILE A 137 -3.84 -7.37 3.04
N LEU A 138 -2.98 -6.66 3.78
CA LEU A 138 -2.47 -7.13 5.07
C LEU A 138 -3.62 -7.41 6.05
N LEU A 139 -4.58 -6.48 6.19
CA LEU A 139 -5.77 -6.71 7.01
C LEU A 139 -6.55 -7.93 6.51
N ASP A 140 -6.88 -7.98 5.23
CA ASP A 140 -7.71 -9.03 4.65
C ASP A 140 -7.08 -10.41 4.81
N GLU A 141 -5.74 -10.54 4.68
CA GLU A 141 -5.00 -11.78 4.93
C GLU A 141 -5.03 -12.19 6.42
N HIS A 142 -4.84 -11.25 7.35
CA HIS A 142 -4.96 -11.58 8.78
C HIS A 142 -6.38 -12.00 9.15
N LEU A 143 -7.40 -11.32 8.62
CA LEU A 143 -8.79 -11.69 8.84
C LEU A 143 -9.09 -13.10 8.29
N ARG A 144 -8.57 -13.41 7.09
CA ARG A 144 -8.70 -14.74 6.48
C ARG A 144 -8.09 -15.83 7.37
N LEU A 145 -6.87 -15.64 7.86
CA LEU A 145 -6.19 -16.59 8.74
C LEU A 145 -6.92 -16.79 10.07
N LEU A 146 -7.56 -15.75 10.58
CA LEU A 146 -8.33 -15.78 11.81
C LEU A 146 -9.79 -16.25 11.62
N ASN A 147 -10.18 -16.57 10.37
CA ASN A 147 -11.56 -16.89 9.99
C ASN A 147 -12.55 -15.80 10.42
N ILE A 148 -12.18 -14.54 10.22
CA ILE A 148 -13.00 -13.37 10.50
C ILE A 148 -13.54 -12.81 9.19
N GLU A 149 -14.86 -12.77 9.06
CA GLU A 149 -15.51 -12.07 7.95
C GLU A 149 -15.37 -10.55 8.10
N GLY A 150 -14.83 -9.88 7.07
CA GLY A 150 -14.65 -8.43 7.11
C GLY A 150 -15.95 -7.65 7.35
N THR A 151 -17.10 -8.19 6.93
CA THR A 151 -18.43 -7.63 7.19
C THR A 151 -18.80 -7.57 8.67
N ASN A 152 -18.14 -8.36 9.52
CA ASN A 152 -18.34 -8.37 10.96
C ASN A 152 -17.53 -7.27 11.68
N ILE A 153 -16.73 -6.51 10.94
CA ILE A 153 -15.92 -5.43 11.51
C ILE A 153 -16.59 -4.09 11.20
N SER A 154 -16.91 -3.35 12.25
CA SER A 154 -17.50 -2.02 12.11
C SER A 154 -16.53 -1.08 11.35
N GLY A 155 -17.00 -0.48 10.27
CA GLY A 155 -16.19 0.43 9.45
C GLY A 155 -15.31 -0.24 8.39
N TYR A 156 -15.35 -1.57 8.23
CA TYR A 156 -14.55 -2.29 7.23
C TYR A 156 -14.67 -1.73 5.80
N ASN A 157 -15.87 -1.28 5.41
CA ASN A 157 -16.12 -0.70 4.09
C ASN A 157 -15.92 0.83 4.04
N ARG A 158 -15.55 1.47 5.15
CA ARG A 158 -15.20 2.89 5.16
C ARG A 158 -13.77 3.05 4.69
N GLU A 159 -13.56 3.75 3.58
CA GLU A 159 -12.26 3.83 2.93
C GLU A 159 -11.66 5.24 2.98
N CYS A 160 -10.34 5.29 3.03
CA CYS A 160 -9.53 6.49 2.84
C CYS A 160 -8.34 6.20 1.92
N PHE A 161 -7.78 7.24 1.28
CA PHE A 161 -6.84 7.08 0.18
C PHE A 161 -5.38 7.40 0.53
N SER A 162 -5.06 7.57 1.82
CA SER A 162 -3.68 7.73 2.29
C SER A 162 -3.51 7.31 3.74
N HIS A 163 -2.27 6.95 4.15
CA HIS A 163 -1.94 6.70 5.55
C HIS A 163 -2.22 7.92 6.43
N LEU A 164 -1.92 9.12 5.92
CA LEU A 164 -2.17 10.37 6.64
C LEU A 164 -3.66 10.61 6.87
N ALA A 165 -4.51 10.33 5.89
CA ALA A 165 -5.95 10.43 6.03
C ALA A 165 -6.50 9.43 7.05
N ALA A 166 -5.99 8.18 7.05
CA ALA A 166 -6.34 7.17 8.04
C ALA A 166 -5.97 7.60 9.45
N ALA A 167 -4.72 8.00 9.67
CA ALA A 167 -4.22 8.47 10.97
C ALA A 167 -4.98 9.71 11.47
N SER A 168 -5.24 10.68 10.58
CA SER A 168 -5.99 11.88 10.91
C SER A 168 -7.45 11.59 11.25
N ASN A 169 -8.06 10.57 10.65
CA ASN A 169 -9.43 10.16 10.98
C ASN A 169 -9.49 9.61 12.41
N VAL A 170 -8.53 8.75 12.79
CA VAL A 170 -8.42 8.23 14.15
C VAL A 170 -8.15 9.34 15.16
N ALA A 171 -7.21 10.27 14.85
CA ALA A 171 -6.88 11.39 15.72
C ALA A 171 -8.09 12.28 16.07
N ARG A 172 -9.07 12.37 15.17
CA ARG A 172 -10.30 13.17 15.35
C ARG A 172 -11.48 12.36 15.90
N GLY A 173 -11.27 11.10 16.26
CA GLY A 173 -12.33 10.24 16.78
C GLY A 173 -13.34 9.75 15.73
N GLY A 174 -13.01 9.84 14.45
CA GLY A 174 -13.86 9.33 13.37
C GLY A 174 -13.84 7.80 13.24
N ALA A 175 -12.81 7.15 13.78
CA ALA A 175 -12.69 5.71 13.96
C ALA A 175 -11.80 5.44 15.18
N ASP A 176 -11.92 4.23 15.76
CA ASP A 176 -11.12 3.81 16.91
C ASP A 176 -9.73 3.32 16.48
N ALA A 177 -9.64 2.69 15.30
CA ALA A 177 -8.39 2.23 14.74
C ALA A 177 -8.30 2.38 13.22
N ALA A 178 -7.07 2.41 12.73
CA ALA A 178 -6.72 2.24 11.31
C ALA A 178 -5.39 1.51 11.21
N ILE A 179 -5.07 0.95 10.04
CA ILE A 179 -3.79 0.28 9.80
C ILE A 179 -2.90 1.16 8.94
N GLY A 180 -1.61 1.22 9.28
CA GLY A 180 -0.64 1.92 8.48
C GLY A 180 0.77 1.87 9.03
N ASN A 181 1.69 2.59 8.40
CA ASN A 181 3.10 2.54 8.73
C ASN A 181 3.48 3.48 9.88
N GLU A 182 4.48 3.09 10.65
CA GLU A 182 5.01 3.84 11.79
C GLU A 182 5.43 5.27 11.40
N LYS A 183 6.06 5.45 10.23
CA LYS A 183 6.52 6.76 9.77
C LYS A 183 5.40 7.81 9.73
N THR A 184 4.19 7.41 9.32
CA THR A 184 3.05 8.32 9.28
C THR A 184 2.54 8.66 10.69
N SER A 185 2.61 7.73 11.65
CA SER A 185 2.18 8.00 13.02
C SER A 185 2.97 9.12 13.68
N LEU A 186 4.25 9.26 13.33
CA LEU A 186 5.11 10.35 13.82
C LEU A 186 4.71 11.74 13.33
N GLN A 187 3.90 11.82 12.27
CA GLN A 187 3.45 13.07 11.65
C GLN A 187 2.09 13.56 12.19
N VAL A 188 1.35 12.71 12.89
CA VAL A 188 0.00 13.00 13.35
C VAL A 188 -0.04 13.02 14.87
N LYS A 189 -0.45 14.17 15.42
CA LYS A 189 -0.66 14.30 16.87
C LYS A 189 -1.94 13.57 17.31
N ASN A 190 -1.99 13.23 18.60
CA ASN A 190 -3.15 12.60 19.25
C ASN A 190 -3.47 11.17 18.78
N ILE A 191 -2.49 10.46 18.29
CA ILE A 191 -2.56 9.02 18.09
C ILE A 191 -1.38 8.32 18.77
N ASP A 192 -1.54 7.05 19.06
CA ASP A 192 -0.47 6.11 19.38
C ASP A 192 -0.37 5.07 18.27
N PHE A 193 0.82 4.52 18.12
CA PHE A 193 1.12 3.46 17.16
C PHE A 193 1.32 2.15 17.91
N ILE A 194 0.58 1.11 17.53
CA ILE A 194 0.71 -0.24 18.07
C ILE A 194 1.35 -1.10 16.98
N PRO A 195 2.66 -1.44 17.09
CA PRO A 195 3.35 -2.20 16.07
C PRO A 195 2.80 -3.62 15.96
N LEU A 196 2.70 -4.14 14.72
CA LEU A 196 2.19 -5.49 14.45
C LEU A 196 3.19 -6.33 13.66
N GLN A 197 3.72 -5.82 12.52
CA GLN A 197 4.72 -6.53 11.72
C GLN A 197 5.52 -5.60 10.81
#